data_c7c95bee81a3d089f849fe433ad43953
#
_entry.id   c7c95bee81a3d089f849fe433ad43953
#
_cell.length_a   1.000
_cell.length_b   1.000
_cell.length_c   1.000
_cell.angle_alpha   90.00
_cell.angle_beta   90.00
_cell.angle_gamma   90.00
#
_symmetry.space_group_name_H-M   'P 1'
#
loop_
_entity.id
_entity.type
_entity.pdbx_description
1 polymer ?
#
loop_
_entity_poly.entity_id
_entity_poly.type
_entity_poly.pdbx_seq_one_letter_code
_entity_poly.pdbx_strand_id
1 'polypeptide(L)'
;MQPIFRLAVAVSTCAMVVACGSGSNAPSATPFPSPSPTPAPRARYVVVFDATWHESTHAVPPNPHFSGLIGGTHGDAVRFWEAGGLASEGMKRMAELGAQSPLDQEVIAAMAAGTAEHLLAGGNLGGSPGSTRLEFEVSRDYPLVTLVSMVAPSPDWFVGVSALGLFENGDWVREKEVALTPWDAGTDSGITFLSADRPTRPRQPIARITTAPLAVTGVAAPLGRFTFRRIS
;
A
#
# COMPACT_ATOMS: atom_id res chain seq x y z
N MET A 1 40.83 -54.48 -40.06
CA MET A 1 40.31 -55.40 -41.08
C MET A 1 39.15 -54.84 -41.77
N GLN A 2 39.35 -54.40 -43.04
CA GLN A 2 38.31 -54.05 -44.01
C GLN A 2 37.57 -55.28 -44.49
N PRO A 3 36.45 -55.22 -45.30
CA PRO A 3 36.38 -54.36 -46.52
C PRO A 3 35.01 -53.71 -46.77
N ILE A 4 35.06 -52.65 -47.42
CA ILE A 4 34.54 -52.05 -48.65
C ILE A 4 33.64 -52.95 -49.50
N PHE A 5 32.42 -52.50 -49.84
CA PHE A 5 31.76 -52.77 -51.11
C PHE A 5 31.06 -51.53 -51.65
N ARG A 6 31.55 -51.04 -52.79
CA ARG A 6 30.90 -50.11 -53.73
C ARG A 6 30.04 -50.92 -54.66
N LEU A 7 28.87 -50.38 -55.01
CA LEU A 7 28.32 -50.62 -56.35
C LEU A 7 27.51 -49.41 -56.81
N ALA A 8 27.78 -49.03 -58.01
CA ALA A 8 27.27 -47.87 -58.72
C ALA A 8 26.21 -48.30 -59.78
N VAL A 9 25.58 -47.29 -60.42
CA VAL A 9 24.85 -47.26 -61.70
C VAL A 9 23.36 -47.61 -61.57
N ALA A 10 22.40 -46.76 -62.04
CA ALA A 10 22.26 -46.18 -63.38
C ALA A 10 21.23 -45.05 -63.42
N VAL A 11 21.47 -44.17 -64.34
CA VAL A 11 20.67 -43.05 -64.80
C VAL A 11 19.44 -43.58 -65.57
N SER A 12 18.27 -42.95 -65.36
CA SER A 12 17.21 -42.93 -66.37
C SER A 12 16.43 -41.62 -66.23
N THR A 13 16.60 -40.79 -67.22
CA THR A 13 15.86 -39.53 -67.48
C THR A 13 14.47 -39.87 -68.02
N CYS A 14 13.43 -39.32 -67.42
CA CYS A 14 12.14 -39.17 -68.11
C CYS A 14 11.57 -37.81 -67.70
N ALA A 15 11.57 -36.91 -68.65
CA ALA A 15 10.90 -35.62 -68.58
C ALA A 15 9.41 -35.78 -68.90
N MET A 16 8.53 -35.35 -68.03
CA MET A 16 7.19 -34.99 -68.37
C MET A 16 6.82 -33.66 -67.71
N VAL A 17 6.59 -32.69 -68.52
CA VAL A 17 6.00 -31.40 -68.23
C VAL A 17 4.48 -31.58 -68.13
N VAL A 18 3.89 -31.25 -67.00
CA VAL A 18 2.47 -30.90 -66.93
C VAL A 18 2.33 -29.65 -66.09
N ALA A 19 1.62 -28.69 -66.68
CA ALA A 19 1.43 -27.33 -66.24
C ALA A 19 0.32 -27.17 -65.16
N CYS A 20 0.43 -26.07 -64.45
CA CYS A 20 -0.61 -25.23 -63.84
C CYS A 20 -1.53 -25.83 -62.77
N GLY A 21 -1.37 -25.28 -61.61
CA GLY A 21 -2.34 -25.34 -60.51
C GLY A 21 -1.94 -24.39 -59.40
N SER A 22 -2.09 -23.07 -59.64
CA SER A 22 -1.90 -22.05 -58.61
C SER A 22 -2.99 -22.18 -57.54
N GLY A 23 -2.59 -22.54 -56.34
CA GLY A 23 -3.48 -22.58 -55.21
C GLY A 23 -2.65 -22.53 -53.94
N SER A 24 -1.93 -21.42 -53.73
CA SER A 24 -1.20 -21.18 -52.49
C SER A 24 -2.17 -20.69 -51.43
N ASN A 25 -2.91 -21.60 -50.80
CA ASN A 25 -3.50 -21.32 -49.48
C ASN A 25 -2.40 -21.57 -48.44
N ALA A 26 -1.56 -20.56 -48.24
CA ALA A 26 -0.74 -20.50 -47.03
C ALA A 26 -1.69 -20.30 -45.85
N PRO A 27 -1.63 -21.15 -44.80
CA PRO A 27 -2.39 -20.86 -43.58
C PRO A 27 -1.95 -19.52 -43.05
N SER A 28 -2.90 -18.57 -42.87
CA SER A 28 -2.67 -17.33 -42.17
C SER A 28 -2.15 -17.66 -40.79
N ALA A 29 -0.87 -17.39 -40.57
CA ALA A 29 -0.29 -17.47 -39.24
C ALA A 29 -1.00 -16.48 -38.31
N THR A 30 -1.80 -16.98 -37.38
CA THR A 30 -2.36 -16.19 -36.30
C THR A 30 -1.19 -15.51 -35.59
N PRO A 31 -1.17 -14.17 -35.46
CA PRO A 31 -0.10 -13.49 -34.73
C PRO A 31 -0.09 -14.00 -33.27
N PHE A 32 1.04 -14.53 -32.85
CA PHE A 32 1.26 -14.84 -31.43
C PHE A 32 1.03 -13.54 -30.62
N PRO A 33 0.27 -13.61 -29.51
CA PRO A 33 0.11 -12.44 -28.64
C PRO A 33 1.51 -11.95 -28.22
N SER A 34 1.78 -10.68 -28.47
CA SER A 34 3.02 -10.05 -28.02
C SER A 34 3.08 -10.16 -26.50
N PRO A 35 4.20 -10.57 -25.91
CA PRO A 35 4.30 -10.67 -24.44
C PRO A 35 3.99 -9.29 -23.85
N SER A 36 3.09 -9.26 -22.88
CA SER A 36 2.81 -8.03 -22.13
C SER A 36 4.12 -7.51 -21.52
N PRO A 37 4.37 -6.20 -21.56
CA PRO A 37 5.59 -5.63 -21.01
C PRO A 37 5.67 -5.97 -19.51
N THR A 38 6.83 -6.45 -19.08
CA THR A 38 7.10 -6.68 -17.65
C THR A 38 7.00 -5.35 -16.91
N PRO A 39 6.18 -5.22 -15.85
CA PRO A 39 6.07 -3.98 -15.11
C PRO A 39 7.41 -3.53 -14.54
N ALA A 40 7.61 -2.22 -14.44
CA ALA A 40 8.82 -1.64 -13.86
C ALA A 40 9.07 -2.17 -12.43
N PRO A 41 10.33 -2.33 -12.01
CA PRO A 41 10.66 -2.82 -10.67
C PRO A 41 10.26 -1.84 -9.55
N ARG A 42 10.06 -0.57 -9.89
CA ARG A 42 9.70 0.54 -9.00
C ARG A 42 8.58 1.36 -9.60
N ALA A 43 7.84 2.05 -8.73
CA ALA A 43 6.84 3.05 -9.10
C ALA A 43 6.89 4.22 -8.12
N ARG A 44 6.55 5.41 -8.61
CA ARG A 44 6.36 6.60 -7.76
C ARG A 44 4.89 6.87 -7.57
N TYR A 45 4.55 7.22 -6.34
CA TYR A 45 3.20 7.55 -5.94
C TYR A 45 3.15 8.92 -5.26
N VAL A 46 2.02 9.57 -5.40
CA VAL A 46 1.56 10.60 -4.48
C VAL A 46 0.41 10.03 -3.67
N VAL A 47 0.46 10.13 -2.36
CA VAL A 47 -0.70 9.97 -1.49
C VAL A 47 -1.23 11.34 -1.12
N VAL A 48 -2.54 11.51 -1.30
CA VAL A 48 -3.28 12.69 -0.81
C VAL A 48 -4.11 12.23 0.38
N PHE A 49 -3.97 12.92 1.51
CA PHE A 49 -4.85 12.80 2.65
C PHE A 49 -5.87 13.93 2.61
N ASP A 50 -7.12 13.59 2.30
CA ASP A 50 -8.27 14.49 2.39
C ASP A 50 -9.01 14.22 3.70
N ALA A 51 -8.90 15.10 4.66
CA ALA A 51 -9.67 15.07 5.89
C ALA A 51 -11.04 15.69 5.68
N THR A 52 -12.07 14.96 6.12
CA THR A 52 -13.48 15.36 6.01
C THR A 52 -14.17 15.40 7.38
N TRP A 53 -13.40 15.34 8.45
CA TRP A 53 -13.90 15.39 9.81
C TRP A 53 -14.49 16.77 10.09
N HIS A 54 -15.81 16.83 10.23
CA HIS A 54 -16.57 18.06 10.36
C HIS A 54 -17.83 17.85 11.21
N GLU A 55 -18.34 18.90 11.84
CA GLU A 55 -19.51 18.84 12.72
C GLU A 55 -20.79 18.33 12.06
N SER A 56 -20.92 18.45 10.73
CA SER A 56 -22.05 17.88 10.00
C SER A 56 -22.04 16.35 9.93
N THR A 57 -20.90 15.71 10.20
CA THR A 57 -20.70 14.26 10.05
C THR A 57 -20.30 13.57 11.35
N HIS A 58 -19.67 14.29 12.27
CA HIS A 58 -19.13 13.75 13.52
C HIS A 58 -19.23 14.77 14.64
N ALA A 59 -19.10 14.32 15.89
CA ALA A 59 -18.72 15.21 16.96
C ALA A 59 -17.29 15.71 16.71
N VAL A 60 -17.04 17.00 16.91
CA VAL A 60 -15.72 17.59 16.76
C VAL A 60 -15.30 18.30 18.03
N PRO A 61 -14.02 18.21 18.42
CA PRO A 61 -13.46 19.00 19.50
C PRO A 61 -13.15 20.43 19.03
N PRO A 62 -12.80 21.34 19.93
CA PRO A 62 -12.10 22.57 19.53
C PRO A 62 -10.82 22.24 18.78
N ASN A 63 -10.58 22.94 17.65
CA ASN A 63 -9.37 22.78 16.83
C ASN A 63 -9.11 21.34 16.33
N PRO A 64 -10.05 20.72 15.59
CA PRO A 64 -9.85 19.38 15.05
C PRO A 64 -8.73 19.39 13.99
N HIS A 65 -7.73 18.53 14.14
CA HIS A 65 -6.57 18.45 13.24
C HIS A 65 -5.97 17.04 13.22
N PHE A 66 -4.97 16.85 12.37
CA PHE A 66 -4.23 15.58 12.26
C PHE A 66 -2.73 15.87 12.36
N SER A 67 -2.00 14.95 12.99
CA SER A 67 -0.54 15.02 13.06
C SER A 67 0.12 14.82 11.69
N GLY A 68 1.43 15.01 11.62
CA GLY A 68 2.22 14.66 10.45
C GLY A 68 2.08 13.18 10.09
N LEU A 69 2.01 12.91 8.79
CA LEU A 69 2.01 11.55 8.27
C LEU A 69 3.32 10.86 8.62
N ILE A 70 3.26 9.61 9.09
CA ILE A 70 4.45 8.80 9.40
C ILE A 70 4.21 7.35 9.07
N GLY A 71 5.23 6.65 8.57
CA GLY A 71 5.19 5.25 8.22
C GLY A 71 6.32 4.84 7.31
N GLY A 72 6.10 3.82 6.46
CA GLY A 72 7.14 3.34 5.55
C GLY A 72 6.62 2.42 4.47
N THR A 73 7.48 2.21 3.46
CA THR A 73 7.31 1.14 2.48
C THR A 73 8.04 -0.11 2.95
N HIS A 74 7.43 -1.29 2.82
CA HIS A 74 7.96 -2.50 3.42
C HIS A 74 7.49 -3.78 2.72
N GLY A 75 8.14 -4.90 3.05
CA GLY A 75 7.73 -6.25 2.70
C GLY A 75 6.70 -6.81 3.69
N ASP A 76 6.38 -8.08 3.54
CA ASP A 76 5.44 -8.79 4.41
C ASP A 76 6.04 -9.28 5.74
N ALA A 77 7.36 -9.21 5.86
CA ALA A 77 8.09 -9.64 7.06
C ALA A 77 7.98 -8.69 8.26
N VAL A 78 7.46 -7.47 8.07
CA VAL A 78 7.28 -6.49 9.14
C VAL A 78 5.87 -5.90 9.12
N ARG A 79 5.36 -5.59 10.32
CA ARG A 79 4.12 -4.81 10.54
C ARG A 79 4.41 -3.73 11.55
N PHE A 80 4.17 -2.48 11.18
CA PHE A 80 4.31 -1.35 12.11
C PHE A 80 3.08 -1.22 13.02
N TRP A 81 1.93 -1.68 12.53
CA TRP A 81 0.72 -1.90 13.33
C TRP A 81 -0.24 -2.86 12.61
N GLU A 82 -1.16 -3.45 13.34
CA GLU A 82 -2.27 -4.23 12.81
C GLU A 82 -3.46 -4.26 13.77
N ALA A 83 -4.65 -4.48 13.25
CA ALA A 83 -5.85 -4.65 14.07
C ALA A 83 -5.71 -5.88 14.96
N GLY A 84 -5.99 -5.73 16.26
CA GLY A 84 -5.81 -6.79 17.25
C GLY A 84 -4.38 -6.94 17.78
N GLY A 85 -3.40 -6.29 17.16
CA GLY A 85 -2.03 -6.21 17.66
C GLY A 85 -1.86 -5.15 18.74
N LEU A 86 -0.77 -5.21 19.52
CA LEU A 86 -0.43 -4.18 20.50
C LEU A 86 0.36 -3.06 19.83
N ALA A 87 0.05 -1.82 20.18
CA ALA A 87 0.83 -0.67 19.71
C ALA A 87 2.27 -0.76 20.21
N SER A 88 3.24 -0.55 19.32
CA SER A 88 4.64 -0.31 19.67
C SER A 88 4.78 1.00 20.43
N GLU A 89 5.99 1.31 20.92
CA GLU A 89 6.23 2.62 21.54
C GLU A 89 6.11 3.76 20.51
N GLY A 90 6.54 3.51 19.27
CA GLY A 90 6.38 4.46 18.16
C GLY A 90 4.92 4.74 17.84
N MET A 91 4.10 3.70 17.70
CA MET A 91 2.67 3.83 17.48
C MET A 91 1.96 4.55 18.64
N LYS A 92 2.32 4.19 19.89
CA LYS A 92 1.80 4.88 21.08
C LYS A 92 2.07 6.39 21.02
N ARG A 93 3.33 6.78 20.85
CA ARG A 93 3.72 8.20 20.83
C ARG A 93 3.12 8.98 19.67
N MET A 94 2.97 8.32 18.52
CA MET A 94 2.27 8.88 17.37
C MET A 94 0.79 9.10 17.68
N ALA A 95 0.11 8.11 18.27
CA ALA A 95 -1.33 8.17 18.52
C ALA A 95 -1.70 9.11 19.69
N GLU A 96 -0.88 9.20 20.73
CA GLU A 96 -1.13 10.06 21.90
C GLU A 96 -0.66 11.51 21.72
N LEU A 97 0.43 11.73 20.98
CA LEU A 97 1.12 13.03 20.93
C LEU A 97 1.31 13.59 19.51
N GLY A 98 0.96 12.82 18.49
CA GLY A 98 1.27 13.17 17.11
C GLY A 98 2.77 13.17 16.79
N ALA A 99 3.59 12.56 17.66
CA ALA A 99 5.03 12.52 17.50
C ALA A 99 5.43 11.49 16.41
N GLN A 100 6.29 11.90 15.50
CA GLN A 100 6.81 10.98 14.48
C GLN A 100 7.87 10.03 15.07
N SER A 101 8.60 10.48 16.11
CA SER A 101 9.58 9.65 16.82
C SER A 101 8.97 9.07 18.10
N PRO A 102 9.22 7.76 18.42
CA PRO A 102 10.19 6.87 17.81
C PRO A 102 9.68 5.97 16.68
N LEU A 103 8.48 6.18 16.08
CA LEU A 103 8.00 5.36 14.98
C LEU A 103 8.94 5.45 13.75
N ASP A 104 9.52 6.62 13.48
CA ASP A 104 10.56 6.80 12.48
C ASP A 104 11.78 5.89 12.73
N GLN A 105 12.21 5.76 14.00
CA GLN A 105 13.32 4.89 14.39
C GLN A 105 12.96 3.41 14.21
N GLU A 106 11.71 3.02 14.45
CA GLU A 106 11.22 1.66 14.21
C GLU A 106 11.25 1.33 12.71
N VAL A 107 10.85 2.28 11.84
CA VAL A 107 10.95 2.13 10.38
C VAL A 107 12.42 2.06 9.94
N ILE A 108 13.29 2.93 10.44
CA ILE A 108 14.72 2.92 10.12
C ILE A 108 15.38 1.60 10.55
N ALA A 109 15.01 1.06 11.72
CA ALA A 109 15.48 -0.25 12.16
C ALA A 109 15.03 -1.38 11.23
N ALA A 110 13.78 -1.34 10.74
CA ALA A 110 13.27 -2.28 9.76
C ALA A 110 14.00 -2.15 8.40
N MET A 111 14.36 -0.93 7.99
CA MET A 111 15.19 -0.70 6.79
C MET A 111 16.58 -1.31 6.97
N ALA A 112 17.21 -1.11 8.11
CA ALA A 112 18.51 -1.71 8.43
C ALA A 112 18.46 -3.25 8.48
N ALA A 113 17.32 -3.82 8.86
CA ALA A 113 17.06 -5.27 8.85
C ALA A 113 16.67 -5.81 7.47
N GLY A 114 16.54 -4.98 6.43
CA GLY A 114 16.14 -5.37 5.08
C GLY A 114 14.67 -5.80 4.96
N THR A 115 13.79 -5.32 5.85
CA THR A 115 12.35 -5.63 5.83
C THR A 115 11.49 -4.43 5.40
N ALA A 116 12.09 -3.23 5.35
CA ALA A 116 11.51 -2.00 4.82
C ALA A 116 12.49 -1.29 3.89
N GLU A 117 12.02 -0.33 3.08
CA GLU A 117 12.87 0.38 2.12
C GLU A 117 12.90 1.90 2.34
N HIS A 118 11.75 2.52 2.57
CA HIS A 118 11.65 3.97 2.73
C HIS A 118 10.88 4.36 3.97
N LEU A 119 11.44 5.31 4.71
CA LEU A 119 10.70 6.07 5.72
C LEU A 119 9.81 7.09 5.00
N LEU A 120 8.55 7.12 5.36
CA LEU A 120 7.56 8.09 4.90
C LEU A 120 7.25 9.08 6.02
N ALA A 121 7.60 10.35 5.84
CA ALA A 121 7.33 11.41 6.80
C ALA A 121 6.76 12.63 6.06
N GLY A 122 5.56 13.04 6.46
CA GLY A 122 4.84 14.16 5.87
C GLY A 122 4.50 15.25 6.89
N GLY A 123 4.01 16.36 6.38
CA GLY A 123 3.58 17.48 7.20
C GLY A 123 2.28 17.23 7.95
N ASN A 124 2.03 18.06 8.97
CA ASN A 124 0.79 18.09 9.72
C ASN A 124 -0.36 18.61 8.85
N LEU A 125 -1.57 18.18 9.15
CA LEU A 125 -2.79 18.78 8.66
C LEU A 125 -3.42 19.59 9.80
N GLY A 126 -3.11 20.89 9.84
CA GLY A 126 -3.40 21.78 10.97
C GLY A 126 -4.87 22.14 11.17
N GLY A 127 -5.79 21.54 10.40
CA GLY A 127 -7.24 21.71 10.54
C GLY A 127 -8.01 20.69 9.72
N SER A 128 -9.25 20.43 10.13
CA SER A 128 -10.18 19.59 9.37
C SER A 128 -11.52 20.34 9.21
N PRO A 129 -12.11 20.37 8.00
CA PRO A 129 -11.63 19.75 6.73
C PRO A 129 -10.33 20.37 6.19
N GLY A 130 -9.57 19.56 5.43
CA GLY A 130 -8.32 20.01 4.82
C GLY A 130 -7.62 18.88 4.06
N SER A 131 -6.50 19.20 3.43
CA SER A 131 -5.75 18.22 2.65
C SER A 131 -4.23 18.40 2.80
N THR A 132 -3.50 17.31 2.78
CA THR A 132 -2.03 17.27 2.67
C THR A 132 -1.60 16.16 1.73
N ARG A 133 -0.35 16.21 1.26
CA ARG A 133 0.17 15.22 0.32
C ARG A 133 1.59 14.80 0.63
N LEU A 134 1.96 13.60 0.21
CA LEU A 134 3.31 13.06 0.30
C LEU A 134 3.61 12.27 -0.95
N GLU A 135 4.78 12.51 -1.57
CA GLU A 135 5.29 11.71 -2.67
C GLU A 135 6.30 10.69 -2.14
N PHE A 136 6.30 9.50 -2.72
CA PHE A 136 7.21 8.44 -2.33
C PHE A 136 7.44 7.44 -3.46
N GLU A 137 8.47 6.62 -3.30
CA GLU A 137 8.77 5.50 -4.18
C GLU A 137 8.43 4.18 -3.48
N VAL A 138 8.08 3.19 -4.27
CA VAL A 138 7.79 1.82 -3.83
C VAL A 138 8.40 0.84 -4.81
N SER A 139 8.93 -0.28 -4.32
CA SER A 139 9.52 -1.33 -5.14
C SER A 139 8.75 -2.63 -5.04
N ARG A 140 9.01 -3.56 -5.98
CA ARG A 140 8.39 -4.90 -5.94
C ARG A 140 8.81 -5.73 -4.72
N ASP A 141 10.00 -5.48 -4.20
CA ASP A 141 10.50 -6.16 -3.01
C ASP A 141 9.84 -5.63 -1.74
N TYR A 142 9.36 -4.36 -1.77
CA TYR A 142 8.70 -3.68 -0.67
C TYR A 142 7.41 -2.98 -1.14
N PRO A 143 6.41 -3.76 -1.62
CA PRO A 143 5.23 -3.21 -2.30
C PRO A 143 4.13 -2.73 -1.35
N LEU A 144 4.33 -2.86 -0.05
CA LEU A 144 3.35 -2.51 0.97
C LEU A 144 3.62 -1.14 1.57
N VAL A 145 2.56 -0.41 1.87
CA VAL A 145 2.62 0.90 2.53
C VAL A 145 1.88 0.83 3.86
N THR A 146 2.57 1.25 4.92
CA THR A 146 1.94 1.62 6.19
C THR A 146 2.10 3.11 6.38
N LEU A 147 1.00 3.81 6.67
CA LEU A 147 0.99 5.25 6.87
C LEU A 147 -0.11 5.63 7.87
N VAL A 148 0.25 6.43 8.87
CA VAL A 148 -0.65 6.79 9.97
C VAL A 148 -0.56 8.28 10.30
N SER A 149 -1.60 8.77 11.00
CA SER A 149 -1.68 10.13 11.55
C SER A 149 -2.59 10.13 12.77
N MET A 150 -2.21 10.85 13.83
CA MET A 150 -3.03 11.04 15.01
C MET A 150 -4.28 11.84 14.66
N VAL A 151 -5.41 11.46 15.25
CA VAL A 151 -6.64 12.27 15.31
C VAL A 151 -6.53 13.20 16.52
N ALA A 152 -6.40 14.49 16.33
CA ALA A 152 -6.10 15.42 17.43
C ALA A 152 -7.15 16.54 17.58
N PRO A 153 -7.47 16.89 18.83
CA PRO A 153 -7.06 16.21 20.08
C PRO A 153 -7.79 14.88 20.29
N SER A 154 -7.12 13.94 20.88
CA SER A 154 -7.71 12.69 21.36
C SER A 154 -6.77 11.98 22.34
N PRO A 155 -7.24 10.96 23.09
CA PRO A 155 -6.38 10.20 24.00
C PRO A 155 -5.25 9.47 23.26
N ASP A 156 -5.60 8.60 22.29
CA ASP A 156 -4.67 7.78 21.50
C ASP A 156 -5.30 7.30 20.17
N TRP A 157 -6.14 8.16 19.59
CA TRP A 157 -6.85 7.79 18.37
C TRP A 157 -6.06 8.18 17.13
N PHE A 158 -6.12 7.34 16.11
CA PHE A 158 -5.39 7.56 14.86
C PHE A 158 -6.18 7.08 13.64
N VAL A 159 -5.78 7.54 12.48
CA VAL A 159 -6.21 7.04 11.18
C VAL A 159 -5.01 6.53 10.40
N GLY A 160 -5.24 5.59 9.49
CA GLY A 160 -4.16 5.12 8.63
C GLY A 160 -4.45 3.82 7.91
N VAL A 161 -3.43 3.37 7.18
CA VAL A 161 -3.38 2.08 6.50
C VAL A 161 -2.23 1.24 7.04
N SER A 162 -2.43 -0.06 7.08
CA SER A 162 -1.41 -1.04 7.46
C SER A 162 -1.20 -2.00 6.30
N ALA A 163 0.03 -2.13 5.85
CA ALA A 163 0.44 -3.05 4.79
C ALA A 163 -0.46 -2.99 3.53
N LEU A 164 -0.81 -1.78 3.11
CA LEU A 164 -1.60 -1.56 1.89
C LEU A 164 -0.75 -1.94 0.66
N GLY A 165 -1.20 -2.94 -0.12
CA GLY A 165 -0.53 -3.33 -1.36
C GLY A 165 -0.74 -2.30 -2.47
N LEU A 166 0.37 -1.94 -3.16
CA LEU A 166 0.35 -1.09 -4.36
C LEU A 166 0.82 -1.84 -5.62
N PHE A 167 1.20 -3.11 -5.48
CA PHE A 167 1.49 -4.01 -6.59
C PHE A 167 0.54 -5.20 -6.50
N GLU A 168 -0.41 -5.31 -7.44
CA GLU A 168 -1.48 -6.30 -7.43
C GLU A 168 -1.64 -6.91 -8.82
N ASN A 169 -1.97 -8.20 -8.90
CA ASN A 169 -2.19 -8.91 -10.15
C ASN A 169 -1.05 -8.78 -11.17
N GLY A 170 0.18 -8.62 -10.68
CA GLY A 170 1.37 -8.51 -11.51
C GLY A 170 1.63 -7.11 -12.08
N ASP A 171 0.93 -6.08 -11.65
CA ASP A 171 1.13 -4.68 -12.08
C ASP A 171 0.97 -3.70 -10.90
N TRP A 172 1.49 -2.50 -11.10
CA TRP A 172 1.34 -1.39 -10.18
C TRP A 172 -0.08 -0.82 -10.23
N VAL A 173 -0.71 -0.69 -9.08
CA VAL A 173 -2.04 -0.07 -8.94
C VAL A 173 -1.97 1.37 -9.44
N ARG A 174 -2.84 1.74 -10.37
CA ARG A 174 -2.87 3.10 -10.93
C ARG A 174 -3.39 4.12 -9.92
N GLU A 175 -4.46 3.77 -9.23
CA GLU A 175 -5.07 4.59 -8.19
C GLU A 175 -5.76 3.70 -7.17
N LYS A 176 -5.63 4.04 -5.89
CA LYS A 176 -6.28 3.33 -4.78
C LYS A 176 -6.76 4.31 -3.74
N GLU A 177 -8.05 4.28 -3.45
CA GLU A 177 -8.68 5.10 -2.42
C GLU A 177 -8.99 4.24 -1.20
N VAL A 178 -8.69 4.76 -0.01
CA VAL A 178 -8.95 4.09 1.27
C VAL A 178 -9.66 5.05 2.21
N ALA A 179 -10.86 4.69 2.64
CA ALA A 179 -11.59 5.42 3.66
C ALA A 179 -10.92 5.23 5.03
N LEU A 180 -10.70 6.33 5.74
CA LEU A 180 -9.95 6.37 6.99
C LEU A 180 -10.90 6.40 8.19
N THR A 181 -11.40 5.25 8.58
CA THR A 181 -12.09 5.08 9.86
C THR A 181 -11.09 5.13 11.00
N PRO A 182 -11.39 5.83 12.11
CA PRO A 182 -10.44 5.96 13.22
C PRO A 182 -10.28 4.66 14.00
N TRP A 183 -9.07 4.54 14.58
CA TRP A 183 -8.63 3.45 15.44
C TRP A 183 -8.24 3.98 16.80
N ASP A 184 -8.44 3.16 17.82
CA ASP A 184 -7.93 3.29 19.17
C ASP A 184 -6.63 2.49 19.28
N ALA A 185 -5.55 3.10 19.76
CA ALA A 185 -4.25 2.43 19.86
C ALA A 185 -4.14 1.53 21.10
N GLY A 186 -5.09 1.58 22.01
CA GLY A 186 -5.12 0.77 23.23
C GLY A 186 -4.09 1.17 24.28
N THR A 187 -3.60 2.40 24.24
CA THR A 187 -2.51 2.89 25.08
C THR A 187 -2.96 3.91 26.13
N ASP A 188 -4.09 4.56 25.90
CA ASP A 188 -4.75 5.47 26.82
C ASP A 188 -6.25 5.13 26.96
N SER A 189 -6.80 5.17 28.17
CA SER A 189 -8.18 4.83 28.49
C SER A 189 -9.13 6.03 28.55
N GLY A 190 -8.73 7.17 28.01
CA GLY A 190 -9.57 8.34 27.84
C GLY A 190 -10.72 8.06 26.88
N ILE A 191 -11.89 8.61 27.18
CA ILE A 191 -13.11 8.33 26.41
C ILE A 191 -13.68 9.55 25.70
N THR A 192 -13.04 10.71 25.85
CA THR A 192 -13.41 11.95 25.18
C THR A 192 -12.18 12.59 24.54
N PHE A 193 -12.41 13.52 23.63
CA PHE A 193 -11.33 14.26 22.95
C PHE A 193 -10.35 14.97 23.90
N LEU A 194 -10.82 15.43 25.05
CA LEU A 194 -10.06 16.21 26.01
C LEU A 194 -9.90 15.46 27.35
N SER A 195 -9.99 14.14 27.34
CA SER A 195 -9.69 13.35 28.54
C SER A 195 -8.26 13.63 29.01
N ALA A 196 -8.08 13.69 30.31
CA ALA A 196 -6.74 13.67 30.89
C ALA A 196 -6.06 12.33 30.62
N ASP A 197 -4.73 12.34 30.49
CA ASP A 197 -3.93 11.13 30.26
C ASP A 197 -4.27 10.03 31.28
N ARG A 198 -4.60 8.86 30.78
CA ARG A 198 -4.93 7.68 31.55
C ARG A 198 -4.29 6.43 30.94
N PRO A 199 -2.97 6.24 31.12
CA PRO A 199 -2.25 5.15 30.50
C PRO A 199 -2.88 3.79 30.78
N THR A 200 -3.19 3.06 29.72
CA THR A 200 -3.76 1.71 29.79
C THR A 200 -2.66 0.70 30.12
N ARG A 201 -2.82 -0.04 31.21
CA ARG A 201 -1.84 -1.04 31.66
C ARG A 201 -2.54 -2.32 32.11
N PRO A 202 -2.28 -3.47 31.45
CA PRO A 202 -1.48 -3.64 30.23
C PRO A 202 -2.13 -2.94 29.05
N ARG A 203 -1.35 -2.60 27.99
CA ARG A 203 -1.90 -2.08 26.72
C ARG A 203 -2.98 -3.01 26.19
N GLN A 204 -3.99 -2.43 25.59
CA GLN A 204 -5.04 -3.18 24.90
C GLN A 204 -4.71 -3.32 23.40
N PRO A 205 -5.28 -4.31 22.71
CA PRO A 205 -5.14 -4.43 21.27
C PRO A 205 -5.71 -3.22 20.52
N ILE A 206 -5.03 -2.84 19.43
CA ILE A 206 -5.52 -1.82 18.49
C ILE A 206 -6.89 -2.24 17.94
N ALA A 207 -7.88 -1.39 18.09
CA ALA A 207 -9.26 -1.69 17.76
C ALA A 207 -9.96 -0.55 17.00
N ARG A 208 -11.02 -0.87 16.28
CA ARG A 208 -11.92 0.14 15.69
C ARG A 208 -12.67 0.88 16.81
N ILE A 209 -12.82 2.20 16.65
CA ILE A 209 -13.65 2.98 17.55
C ILE A 209 -15.12 2.69 17.26
N THR A 210 -15.83 2.23 18.29
CA THR A 210 -17.25 1.83 18.22
C THR A 210 -18.13 2.60 19.19
N THR A 211 -17.56 3.57 19.91
CA THR A 211 -18.25 4.36 20.95
C THR A 211 -18.15 5.86 20.69
N ALA A 212 -19.01 6.62 21.37
CA ALA A 212 -18.92 8.08 21.38
C ALA A 212 -17.53 8.55 21.89
N PRO A 213 -17.06 9.72 21.43
CA PRO A 213 -17.77 10.70 20.62
C PRO A 213 -17.73 10.47 19.11
N LEU A 214 -16.86 9.61 18.59
CA LEU A 214 -16.69 9.43 17.14
C LEU A 214 -17.69 8.45 16.53
N ALA A 215 -18.18 7.49 17.31
CA ALA A 215 -19.21 6.55 16.85
C ALA A 215 -20.51 6.74 17.64
N VAL A 216 -21.60 6.98 16.94
CA VAL A 216 -22.94 7.08 17.55
C VAL A 216 -23.60 5.71 17.57
N THR A 217 -23.45 4.93 16.50
CA THR A 217 -23.91 3.56 16.37
C THR A 217 -22.90 2.72 15.60
N GLY A 218 -22.47 1.59 16.15
CA GLY A 218 -21.50 0.72 15.49
C GLY A 218 -20.11 1.35 15.34
N VAL A 219 -19.45 1.13 14.20
CA VAL A 219 -18.11 1.64 13.92
C VAL A 219 -18.19 3.11 13.52
N ALA A 220 -17.22 3.92 13.99
CA ALA A 220 -17.11 5.33 13.59
C ALA A 220 -17.02 5.47 12.06
N ALA A 221 -17.72 6.46 11.51
CA ALA A 221 -17.61 6.79 10.10
C ALA A 221 -16.20 7.29 9.76
N PRO A 222 -15.78 7.25 8.48
CA PRO A 222 -14.46 7.75 8.07
C PRO A 222 -14.28 9.24 8.38
N LEU A 223 -13.12 9.60 8.93
CA LEU A 223 -12.72 10.99 9.18
C LEU A 223 -12.04 11.63 7.96
N GLY A 224 -11.84 10.86 6.91
CA GLY A 224 -11.20 11.27 5.67
C GLY A 224 -10.87 10.08 4.78
N ARG A 225 -9.98 10.30 3.83
CA ARG A 225 -9.48 9.24 2.94
C ARG A 225 -8.02 9.49 2.55
N PHE A 226 -7.32 8.39 2.24
CA PHE A 226 -6.10 8.43 1.47
C PHE A 226 -6.42 8.07 0.01
N THR A 227 -5.89 8.86 -0.91
CA THR A 227 -5.89 8.56 -2.34
C THR A 227 -4.44 8.38 -2.80
N PHE A 228 -4.06 7.13 -3.06
CA PHE A 228 -2.75 6.78 -3.63
C PHE A 228 -2.86 6.81 -5.14
N ARG A 229 -2.07 7.65 -5.82
CA ARG A 229 -2.04 7.75 -7.28
C ARG A 229 -0.62 7.55 -7.78
N ARG A 230 -0.44 6.60 -8.72
CA ARG A 230 0.84 6.41 -9.41
C ARG A 230 1.12 7.60 -10.31
N ILE A 231 2.34 8.15 -10.23
CA ILE A 231 2.80 9.30 -11.02
C ILE A 231 3.91 8.94 -12.02
N SER A 232 4.59 7.79 -11.81
CA SER A 232 5.51 7.17 -12.78
C SER A 232 5.76 5.70 -12.48
#